data_a3572dbccd2bdd2bac8f7dc86e90422a
#
_entry.id   a3572dbccd2bdd2bac8f7dc86e90422a
#
_cell.length_a   1.000
_cell.length_b   1.000
_cell.length_c   1.000
_cell.angle_alpha   90.00
_cell.angle_beta   90.00
_cell.angle_gamma   90.00
#
_symmetry.space_group_name_H-M   'P 1'
#
loop_
_entity.id
_entity.type
_entity.pdbx_description
1 polymer ?
#
loop_
_entity_poly.entity_id
_entity_poly.type
_entity_poly.pdbx_seq_one_letter_code
_entity_poly.pdbx_strand_id
1 'polypeptide(L)'
;MSPTNHYAHIDYRKMIAWPKRLEREWTFLSAPFGSLPSKRLLDLGCGTGEHARYFADKGFEVVGVDVSDTMLERAREDGVPAGVQFLYGDLLHVENVVAGKFGGAVCLGNTLAHVMDQDTLTQLFRSVRAVLLPGAPLVIQVLNYERLVHSGQRCLPLTFIQDEEGEAIFLRVMTHHDDGSVTFTPSLLRYRKDGDPALEVITSHNVPLRGWKRAEMEAALDAAGFKTRELYGTMARVPYADHDSTDLVVIAR
;
A
#
# COMPACT_ATOMS: atom_id res chain seq x y z
N MET A 1 -18.95 -1.92 -8.55
CA MET A 1 -18.94 -3.15 -7.72
C MET A 1 -18.73 -2.74 -6.30
N SER A 2 -19.54 -3.19 -5.34
CA SER A 2 -19.28 -2.92 -3.93
C SER A 2 -17.89 -3.48 -3.59
N PRO A 3 -16.97 -2.69 -3.04
CA PRO A 3 -15.67 -3.21 -2.65
C PRO A 3 -15.91 -4.24 -1.57
N THR A 4 -15.71 -5.51 -1.91
CA THR A 4 -15.74 -6.59 -0.93
C THR A 4 -14.68 -6.24 0.10
N ASN A 5 -15.05 -6.14 1.36
CA ASN A 5 -14.15 -5.81 2.46
C ASN A 5 -13.23 -7.01 2.72
N HIS A 6 -12.25 -7.20 1.81
CA HIS A 6 -11.35 -8.36 1.81
C HIS A 6 -10.49 -8.48 3.08
N TYR A 7 -10.41 -7.41 3.87
CA TYR A 7 -9.54 -7.31 5.04
C TYR A 7 -10.30 -7.14 6.36
N ALA A 8 -11.64 -7.26 6.36
CA ALA A 8 -12.46 -7.06 7.57
C ALA A 8 -12.10 -8.02 8.70
N HIS A 9 -11.65 -9.23 8.37
CA HIS A 9 -11.39 -10.31 9.31
C HIS A 9 -9.93 -10.40 9.77
N ILE A 10 -9.03 -9.55 9.23
CA ILE A 10 -7.62 -9.53 9.57
C ILE A 10 -7.27 -8.14 10.11
N ASP A 11 -6.82 -8.08 11.35
CA ASP A 11 -6.28 -6.84 11.93
C ASP A 11 -4.83 -6.62 11.46
N TYR A 12 -4.68 -5.92 10.34
CA TYR A 12 -3.37 -5.62 9.73
C TYR A 12 -2.42 -4.85 10.65
N ARG A 13 -2.94 -4.09 11.64
CA ARG A 13 -2.09 -3.43 12.63
C ARG A 13 -1.24 -4.42 13.40
N LYS A 14 -1.82 -5.55 13.78
CA LYS A 14 -1.14 -6.61 14.55
C LYS A 14 -0.19 -7.44 13.69
N MET A 15 -0.40 -7.47 12.37
CA MET A 15 0.38 -8.30 11.43
C MET A 15 1.70 -7.65 11.01
N ILE A 16 1.89 -6.35 11.24
CA ILE A 16 3.02 -5.57 10.74
C ILE A 16 3.74 -4.93 11.92
N ALA A 17 5.07 -5.04 11.93
CA ALA A 17 5.93 -4.35 12.91
C ALA A 17 6.04 -2.84 12.55
N TRP A 18 4.93 -2.10 12.70
CA TRP A 18 4.76 -0.73 12.24
C TRP A 18 5.88 0.23 12.64
N PRO A 19 6.34 0.30 13.92
CA PRO A 19 7.38 1.26 14.28
C PRO A 19 8.65 1.12 13.43
N LYS A 20 9.14 -0.13 13.28
CA LYS A 20 10.35 -0.41 12.48
C LYS A 20 10.13 -0.15 10.99
N ARG A 21 8.92 -0.45 10.49
CA ARG A 21 8.55 -0.22 9.09
C ARG A 21 8.52 1.27 8.78
N LEU A 22 7.82 2.07 9.58
CA LEU A 22 7.66 3.51 9.39
C LEU A 22 9.01 4.25 9.46
N GLU A 23 9.89 3.90 10.41
CA GLU A 23 11.23 4.49 10.49
C GLU A 23 12.08 4.18 9.25
N ARG A 24 12.06 2.93 8.79
CA ARG A 24 12.77 2.53 7.58
C ARG A 24 12.26 3.25 6.35
N GLU A 25 10.94 3.32 6.18
CA GLU A 25 10.30 3.99 5.04
C GLU A 25 10.51 5.51 5.09
N TRP A 26 10.51 6.10 6.29
CA TRP A 26 10.80 7.52 6.47
C TRP A 26 12.21 7.91 6.01
N THR A 27 13.19 7.06 6.22
CA THR A 27 14.56 7.29 5.72
C THR A 27 14.56 7.49 4.20
N PHE A 28 13.68 6.81 3.48
CA PHE A 28 13.48 7.01 2.05
C PHE A 28 12.65 8.25 1.73
N LEU A 29 11.49 8.38 2.39
CA LEU A 29 10.46 9.39 2.10
C LEU A 29 10.87 10.81 2.50
N SER A 30 11.73 10.95 3.51
CA SER A 30 12.21 12.25 3.98
C SER A 30 12.89 13.09 2.88
N ALA A 31 13.57 12.45 1.92
CA ALA A 31 14.25 13.17 0.84
C ALA A 31 13.27 13.75 -0.20
N PRO A 32 12.33 13.00 -0.83
CA PRO A 32 11.36 13.60 -1.73
C PRO A 32 10.42 14.59 -1.02
N PHE A 33 10.25 14.47 0.31
CA PHE A 33 9.38 15.35 1.11
C PHE A 33 10.11 16.51 1.77
N GLY A 34 11.44 16.55 1.74
CA GLY A 34 12.25 17.62 2.34
C GLY A 34 12.07 18.99 1.70
N SER A 35 11.64 19.07 0.43
CA SER A 35 11.44 20.29 -0.34
C SER A 35 10.08 20.37 -1.02
N LEU A 36 9.02 19.99 -0.31
CA LEU A 36 7.68 20.06 -0.87
C LEU A 36 7.20 21.50 -1.04
N PRO A 37 6.39 21.78 -2.10
CA PRO A 37 5.77 23.08 -2.29
C PRO A 37 4.69 23.39 -1.24
N SER A 38 4.23 22.39 -0.49
CA SER A 38 3.32 22.48 0.64
C SER A 38 3.54 21.30 1.58
N LYS A 39 3.36 21.48 2.88
CA LYS A 39 3.40 20.40 3.89
C LYS A 39 2.12 19.56 3.94
N ARG A 40 1.27 19.66 2.96
CA ARG A 40 0.03 18.91 2.88
C ARG A 40 0.23 17.66 2.02
N LEU A 41 0.04 16.47 2.62
CA LEU A 41 0.24 15.16 2.00
C LEU A 41 -1.08 14.43 1.79
N LEU A 42 -1.14 13.63 0.72
CA LEU A 42 -2.23 12.72 0.42
C LEU A 42 -1.74 11.26 0.58
N ASP A 43 -2.42 10.49 1.43
CA ASP A 43 -2.16 9.06 1.65
C ASP A 43 -3.28 8.24 0.97
N LEU A 44 -2.94 7.62 -0.16
CA LEU A 44 -3.84 6.91 -1.06
C LEU A 44 -3.92 5.43 -0.67
N GLY A 45 -5.11 4.97 -0.25
CA GLY A 45 -5.31 3.66 0.34
C GLY A 45 -4.69 3.61 1.74
N CYS A 46 -5.06 4.58 2.58
CA CYS A 46 -4.44 4.79 3.88
C CYS A 46 -4.69 3.65 4.89
N GLY A 47 -5.64 2.77 4.63
CA GLY A 47 -5.98 1.64 5.51
C GLY A 47 -6.29 2.10 6.93
N THR A 48 -5.57 1.54 7.90
CA THR A 48 -5.68 1.81 9.34
C THR A 48 -4.94 3.08 9.79
N GLY A 49 -4.32 3.83 8.86
CA GLY A 49 -3.86 5.20 9.07
C GLY A 49 -2.47 5.36 9.69
N GLU A 50 -1.66 4.32 9.78
CA GLU A 50 -0.35 4.37 10.44
C GLU A 50 0.63 5.34 9.74
N HIS A 51 0.65 5.34 8.40
CA HIS A 51 1.47 6.32 7.66
C HIS A 51 0.98 7.75 7.88
N ALA A 52 -0.33 7.97 7.79
CA ALA A 52 -0.91 9.30 7.98
C ALA A 52 -0.56 9.88 9.36
N ARG A 53 -0.67 9.07 10.42
CA ARG A 53 -0.29 9.44 11.79
C ARG A 53 1.20 9.77 11.89
N TYR A 54 2.04 8.91 11.34
CA TYR A 54 3.49 9.08 11.36
C TYR A 54 3.93 10.37 10.63
N PHE A 55 3.32 10.67 9.49
CA PHE A 55 3.59 11.91 8.75
C PHE A 55 3.13 13.16 9.52
N ALA A 56 2.00 13.08 10.23
CA ALA A 56 1.56 14.16 11.10
C ALA A 56 2.56 14.43 12.24
N ASP A 57 3.14 13.39 12.84
CA ASP A 57 4.21 13.51 13.83
C ASP A 57 5.49 14.14 13.26
N LYS A 58 5.69 14.05 11.93
CA LYS A 58 6.77 14.76 11.21
C LYS A 58 6.40 16.18 10.79
N GLY A 59 5.22 16.67 11.18
CA GLY A 59 4.77 18.04 10.96
C GLY A 59 4.10 18.28 9.61
N PHE A 60 3.53 17.24 9.00
CA PHE A 60 2.68 17.34 7.82
C PHE A 60 1.19 17.42 8.18
N GLU A 61 0.42 18.09 7.34
CA GLU A 61 -1.02 17.97 7.29
C GLU A 61 -1.36 16.82 6.33
N VAL A 62 -2.12 15.80 6.79
CA VAL A 62 -2.32 14.57 6.02
C VAL A 62 -3.80 14.30 5.80
N VAL A 63 -4.17 14.04 4.55
CA VAL A 63 -5.47 13.49 4.19
C VAL A 63 -5.26 12.06 3.73
N GLY A 64 -5.79 11.10 4.51
CA GLY A 64 -5.85 9.69 4.13
C GLY A 64 -7.18 9.37 3.46
N VAL A 65 -7.13 8.71 2.32
CA VAL A 65 -8.31 8.26 1.57
C VAL A 65 -8.28 6.74 1.45
N ASP A 66 -9.38 6.09 1.80
CA ASP A 66 -9.57 4.66 1.61
C ASP A 66 -11.02 4.35 1.21
N VAL A 67 -11.22 3.24 0.51
CA VAL A 67 -12.54 2.75 0.06
C VAL A 67 -13.18 1.79 1.06
N SER A 68 -12.45 1.41 2.11
CA SER A 68 -12.90 0.49 3.15
C SER A 68 -13.34 1.25 4.41
N ASP A 69 -14.66 1.29 4.67
CA ASP A 69 -15.20 1.87 5.92
C ASP A 69 -14.60 1.20 7.15
N THR A 70 -14.47 -0.14 7.15
CA THR A 70 -13.88 -0.88 8.28
C THR A 70 -12.44 -0.47 8.57
N MET A 71 -11.62 -0.20 7.53
CA MET A 71 -10.27 0.30 7.73
C MET A 71 -10.28 1.71 8.30
N LEU A 72 -11.16 2.57 7.80
CA LEU A 72 -11.30 3.94 8.28
C LEU A 72 -11.89 4.01 9.71
N GLU A 73 -12.78 3.10 10.08
CA GLU A 73 -13.24 2.95 11.47
C GLU A 73 -12.05 2.64 12.38
N ARG A 74 -11.24 1.64 12.04
CA ARG A 74 -10.01 1.31 12.77
C ARG A 74 -9.01 2.47 12.78
N ALA A 75 -8.89 3.22 11.66
CA ALA A 75 -8.05 4.41 11.62
C ALA A 75 -8.48 5.49 12.63
N ARG A 76 -9.73 5.49 13.06
CA ARG A 76 -10.28 6.48 14.00
C ARG A 76 -10.40 5.97 15.44
N GLU A 77 -10.28 4.66 15.69
CA GLU A 77 -10.47 4.04 17.02
C GLU A 77 -9.64 4.70 18.14
N ASP A 78 -8.35 4.99 17.86
CA ASP A 78 -7.44 5.61 18.83
C ASP A 78 -7.48 7.15 18.78
N GLY A 79 -8.56 7.72 18.27
CA GLY A 79 -8.69 9.14 17.99
C GLY A 79 -7.96 9.56 16.71
N VAL A 80 -8.21 10.75 16.21
CA VAL A 80 -7.57 11.30 15.00
C VAL A 80 -6.61 12.41 15.43
N PRO A 81 -5.29 12.29 15.14
CA PRO A 81 -4.33 13.33 15.52
C PRO A 81 -4.65 14.67 14.85
N ALA A 82 -4.23 15.76 15.49
CA ALA A 82 -4.29 17.09 14.86
C ALA A 82 -3.52 17.07 13.52
N GLY A 83 -4.11 17.66 12.49
CA GLY A 83 -3.53 17.68 11.14
C GLY A 83 -3.77 16.42 10.32
N VAL A 84 -4.52 15.43 10.83
CA VAL A 84 -4.92 14.25 10.06
C VAL A 84 -6.42 14.28 9.78
N GLN A 85 -6.78 13.89 8.55
CA GLN A 85 -8.18 13.66 8.16
C GLN A 85 -8.26 12.32 7.42
N PHE A 86 -9.24 11.49 7.79
CA PHE A 86 -9.54 10.23 7.09
C PHE A 86 -10.87 10.36 6.34
N LEU A 87 -10.83 10.12 5.03
CA LEU A 87 -11.97 10.23 4.12
C LEU A 87 -12.27 8.90 3.45
N TYR A 88 -13.55 8.57 3.39
CA TYR A 88 -14.02 7.51 2.52
C TYR A 88 -14.03 8.01 1.07
N GLY A 89 -13.47 7.24 0.15
CA GLY A 89 -13.50 7.60 -1.27
C GLY A 89 -12.79 6.61 -2.18
N ASP A 90 -13.22 6.63 -3.45
CA ASP A 90 -12.57 5.87 -4.51
C ASP A 90 -11.39 6.67 -5.06
N LEU A 91 -10.21 6.04 -5.11
CA LEU A 91 -8.98 6.65 -5.63
C LEU A 91 -9.08 6.99 -7.13
N LEU A 92 -9.99 6.36 -7.87
CA LEU A 92 -10.24 6.68 -9.28
C LEU A 92 -10.79 8.09 -9.48
N HIS A 93 -11.36 8.67 -8.45
CA HIS A 93 -12.01 9.98 -8.44
C HIS A 93 -11.62 10.79 -7.21
N VAL A 94 -10.35 10.67 -6.77
CA VAL A 94 -9.87 11.33 -5.55
C VAL A 94 -10.02 12.85 -5.61
N GLU A 95 -10.00 13.44 -6.81
CA GLU A 95 -10.25 14.87 -7.04
C GLU A 95 -11.66 15.33 -6.62
N ASN A 96 -12.62 14.41 -6.53
CA ASN A 96 -13.97 14.68 -6.04
C ASN A 96 -14.12 14.41 -4.52
N VAL A 97 -13.13 13.74 -3.91
CA VAL A 97 -13.13 13.36 -2.50
C VAL A 97 -12.42 14.41 -1.64
N VAL A 98 -11.30 14.94 -2.13
CA VAL A 98 -10.45 15.84 -1.37
C VAL A 98 -10.60 17.29 -1.82
N ALA A 99 -10.48 18.22 -0.88
CA ALA A 99 -10.46 19.65 -1.20
C ALA A 99 -9.01 20.19 -1.28
N GLY A 100 -8.80 21.12 -2.22
CA GLY A 100 -7.52 21.83 -2.37
C GLY A 100 -6.43 20.99 -3.06
N LYS A 101 -5.17 21.43 -2.92
CA LYS A 101 -4.01 20.80 -3.56
C LYS A 101 -3.02 20.29 -2.53
N PHE A 102 -2.22 19.29 -2.93
CA PHE A 102 -1.25 18.60 -2.08
C PHE A 102 0.18 18.86 -2.54
N GLY A 103 1.09 19.00 -1.59
CA GLY A 103 2.52 19.11 -1.84
C GLY A 103 3.19 17.78 -2.21
N GLY A 104 2.54 16.66 -1.94
CA GLY A 104 2.97 15.33 -2.30
C GLY A 104 1.89 14.29 -2.02
N ALA A 105 2.05 13.11 -2.59
CA ALA A 105 1.19 11.96 -2.32
C ALA A 105 2.00 10.68 -2.14
N VAL A 106 1.44 9.74 -1.39
CA VAL A 106 1.93 8.38 -1.27
C VAL A 106 0.84 7.37 -1.64
N CYS A 107 1.23 6.24 -2.22
CA CYS A 107 0.42 5.04 -2.42
C CYS A 107 1.29 3.83 -2.09
N LEU A 108 1.24 3.38 -0.86
CA LEU A 108 2.16 2.39 -0.28
C LEU A 108 1.43 1.09 0.07
N GLY A 109 2.20 0.08 0.47
CA GLY A 109 1.64 -1.17 0.97
C GLY A 109 0.97 -2.04 -0.08
N ASN A 110 1.37 -1.93 -1.34
CA ASN A 110 0.82 -2.72 -2.44
C ASN A 110 -0.63 -2.36 -2.83
N THR A 111 -1.12 -1.18 -2.44
CA THR A 111 -2.50 -0.71 -2.70
C THR A 111 -2.89 -0.79 -4.19
N LEU A 112 -1.97 -0.39 -5.10
CA LEU A 112 -2.27 -0.39 -6.55
C LEU A 112 -2.50 -1.80 -7.14
N ALA A 113 -2.10 -2.86 -6.46
CA ALA A 113 -2.40 -4.22 -6.91
C ALA A 113 -3.92 -4.55 -6.93
N HIS A 114 -4.74 -3.75 -6.25
CA HIS A 114 -6.20 -3.85 -6.31
C HIS A 114 -6.82 -3.21 -7.56
N VAL A 115 -6.05 -2.46 -8.33
CA VAL A 115 -6.45 -1.91 -9.63
C VAL A 115 -6.18 -2.98 -10.69
N MET A 116 -7.21 -3.41 -11.42
CA MET A 116 -7.15 -4.66 -12.19
C MET A 116 -6.77 -4.47 -13.66
N ASP A 117 -6.84 -3.26 -14.20
CA ASP A 117 -6.57 -2.99 -15.60
C ASP A 117 -5.84 -1.66 -15.82
N GLN A 118 -5.19 -1.53 -16.99
CA GLN A 118 -4.33 -0.42 -17.36
C GLN A 118 -5.07 0.92 -17.46
N ASP A 119 -6.29 0.91 -17.97
CA ASP A 119 -7.07 2.13 -18.16
C ASP A 119 -7.51 2.70 -16.82
N THR A 120 -7.95 1.84 -15.91
CA THR A 120 -8.28 2.16 -14.52
C THR A 120 -7.07 2.71 -13.77
N LEU A 121 -5.88 2.09 -13.92
CA LEU A 121 -4.64 2.59 -13.32
C LEU A 121 -4.26 3.98 -13.85
N THR A 122 -4.39 4.18 -15.16
CA THR A 122 -4.14 5.48 -15.79
C THR A 122 -5.12 6.55 -15.30
N GLN A 123 -6.40 6.20 -15.15
CA GLN A 123 -7.41 7.10 -14.61
C GLN A 123 -7.11 7.49 -13.16
N LEU A 124 -6.72 6.54 -12.32
CA LEU A 124 -6.30 6.81 -10.95
C LEU A 124 -5.14 7.82 -10.92
N PHE A 125 -4.12 7.64 -11.73
CA PHE A 125 -3.00 8.58 -11.78
C PHE A 125 -3.38 9.97 -12.29
N ARG A 126 -4.34 10.07 -13.24
CA ARG A 126 -4.88 11.36 -13.67
C ARG A 126 -5.61 12.08 -12.55
N SER A 127 -6.45 11.35 -11.80
CA SER A 127 -7.17 11.85 -10.64
C SER A 127 -6.19 12.38 -9.56
N VAL A 128 -5.14 11.60 -9.24
CA VAL A 128 -4.09 12.03 -8.31
C VAL A 128 -3.33 13.25 -8.85
N ARG A 129 -2.95 13.25 -10.14
CA ARG A 129 -2.25 14.38 -10.75
C ARG A 129 -3.05 15.68 -10.69
N ALA A 130 -4.37 15.59 -10.81
CA ALA A 130 -5.28 16.72 -10.73
C ALA A 130 -5.27 17.42 -9.36
N VAL A 131 -4.95 16.73 -8.26
CA VAL A 131 -4.92 17.29 -6.91
C VAL A 131 -3.51 17.62 -6.42
N LEU A 132 -2.47 17.30 -7.18
CA LEU A 132 -1.09 17.64 -6.83
C LEU A 132 -0.72 19.07 -7.31
N LEU A 133 0.11 19.74 -6.52
CA LEU A 133 0.79 20.96 -6.93
C LEU A 133 1.83 20.67 -8.04
N PRO A 134 2.18 21.65 -8.89
CA PRO A 134 3.24 21.47 -9.87
C PRO A 134 4.55 21.01 -9.23
N GLY A 135 5.16 19.94 -9.75
CA GLY A 135 6.40 19.35 -9.25
C GLY A 135 6.26 18.53 -7.96
N ALA A 136 5.06 18.43 -7.40
CA ALA A 136 4.80 17.58 -6.22
C ALA A 136 5.04 16.11 -6.54
N PRO A 137 5.75 15.35 -5.68
CA PRO A 137 6.02 13.95 -5.90
C PRO A 137 4.80 13.09 -5.56
N LEU A 138 4.59 12.05 -6.37
CA LEU A 138 3.81 10.86 -6.04
C LEU A 138 4.79 9.73 -5.77
N VAL A 139 4.77 9.15 -4.57
CA VAL A 139 5.57 7.98 -4.21
C VAL A 139 4.70 6.74 -4.18
N ILE A 140 5.06 5.76 -4.98
CA ILE A 140 4.35 4.49 -5.13
C ILE A 140 5.22 3.36 -4.60
N GLN A 141 4.65 2.37 -3.92
CA GLN A 141 5.32 1.10 -3.59
C GLN A 141 4.35 -0.06 -3.83
N VAL A 142 4.77 -0.97 -4.69
CA VAL A 142 4.13 -2.27 -4.90
C VAL A 142 5.18 -3.38 -4.82
N LEU A 143 4.76 -4.62 -4.62
CA LEU A 143 5.64 -5.77 -4.74
C LEU A 143 6.19 -5.87 -6.17
N ASN A 144 7.42 -6.33 -6.30
CA ASN A 144 7.97 -6.64 -7.61
C ASN A 144 7.44 -7.99 -8.10
N TYR A 145 6.35 -7.95 -8.84
CA TYR A 145 5.70 -9.14 -9.37
C TYR A 145 6.53 -9.82 -10.47
N GLU A 146 7.39 -9.09 -11.21
CA GLU A 146 8.29 -9.68 -12.19
C GLU A 146 9.28 -10.63 -11.51
N ARG A 147 9.86 -10.25 -10.37
CA ARG A 147 10.69 -11.11 -9.55
C ARG A 147 9.93 -12.31 -9.00
N LEU A 148 8.73 -12.09 -8.45
CA LEU A 148 7.92 -13.17 -7.86
C LEU A 148 7.60 -14.26 -8.90
N VAL A 149 7.21 -13.85 -10.12
CA VAL A 149 6.94 -14.77 -11.24
C VAL A 149 8.23 -15.47 -11.68
N HIS A 150 9.31 -14.70 -11.89
CA HIS A 150 10.60 -15.24 -12.35
C HIS A 150 11.18 -16.27 -11.39
N SER A 151 11.11 -16.02 -10.09
CA SER A 151 11.63 -16.93 -9.06
C SER A 151 10.69 -18.09 -8.71
N GLY A 152 9.46 -18.09 -9.22
CA GLY A 152 8.42 -19.03 -8.82
C GLY A 152 7.97 -18.89 -7.36
N GLN A 153 8.29 -17.74 -6.72
CA GLN A 153 7.94 -17.50 -5.33
C GLN A 153 6.43 -17.32 -5.16
N ARG A 154 5.82 -18.20 -4.40
CA ARG A 154 4.38 -18.20 -4.14
C ARG A 154 4.02 -17.83 -2.71
N CYS A 155 4.97 -17.79 -1.80
CA CYS A 155 4.72 -17.47 -0.40
C CYS A 155 5.61 -16.29 0.03
N LEU A 156 5.01 -15.26 0.63
CA LEU A 156 5.76 -14.21 1.31
C LEU A 156 6.27 -14.73 2.65
N PRO A 157 7.32 -14.12 3.24
CA PRO A 157 7.85 -14.53 4.53
C PRO A 157 6.74 -14.63 5.58
N LEU A 158 6.75 -15.72 6.37
CA LEU A 158 5.80 -15.90 7.45
C LEU A 158 5.99 -14.82 8.52
N THR A 159 4.88 -14.39 9.10
CA THR A 159 4.91 -13.51 10.27
C THR A 159 4.33 -14.26 11.45
N PHE A 160 5.11 -14.37 12.53
CA PHE A 160 4.66 -14.95 13.79
C PHE A 160 4.18 -13.82 14.69
N ILE A 161 3.03 -14.02 15.30
CA ILE A 161 2.32 -13.01 16.10
C ILE A 161 2.00 -13.66 17.44
N GLN A 162 2.29 -12.96 18.52
CA GLN A 162 1.85 -13.33 19.85
C GLN A 162 0.66 -12.43 20.23
N ASP A 163 -0.49 -13.04 20.53
CA ASP A 163 -1.68 -12.36 21.03
C ASP A 163 -2.19 -12.99 22.35
N GLU A 164 -3.35 -12.55 22.84
CA GLU A 164 -3.93 -13.04 24.09
C GLU A 164 -4.31 -14.53 24.04
N GLU A 165 -4.59 -15.07 22.85
CA GLU A 165 -4.96 -16.46 22.63
C GLU A 165 -3.75 -17.36 22.35
N GLY A 166 -2.53 -16.81 22.28
CA GLY A 166 -1.28 -17.52 22.04
C GLY A 166 -0.60 -17.14 20.72
N GLU A 167 0.10 -18.07 20.11
CA GLU A 167 0.84 -17.84 18.88
C GLU A 167 -0.03 -17.99 17.64
N ALA A 168 0.04 -17.01 16.74
CA ALA A 168 -0.60 -17.06 15.44
C ALA A 168 0.43 -16.89 14.31
N ILE A 169 0.15 -17.47 13.15
CA ILE A 169 0.99 -17.42 11.96
C ILE A 169 0.21 -16.72 10.85
N PHE A 170 0.73 -15.61 10.36
CA PHE A 170 0.21 -14.94 9.19
C PHE A 170 0.90 -15.48 7.93
N LEU A 171 0.15 -16.25 7.14
CA LEU A 171 0.57 -16.87 5.90
C LEU A 171 0.00 -16.06 4.72
N ARG A 172 0.83 -15.77 3.72
CA ARG A 172 0.44 -15.02 2.52
C ARG A 172 0.86 -15.79 1.28
N VAL A 173 -0.10 -16.49 0.68
CA VAL A 173 0.12 -17.27 -0.55
C VAL A 173 -0.33 -16.48 -1.76
N MET A 174 0.41 -16.60 -2.86
CA MET A 174 0.08 -16.00 -4.16
C MET A 174 0.05 -17.08 -5.24
N THR A 175 -0.98 -17.04 -6.07
CA THR A 175 -1.01 -17.81 -7.32
C THR A 175 -0.98 -16.81 -8.48
N HIS A 176 0.08 -16.87 -9.27
CA HIS A 176 0.26 -16.04 -10.45
C HIS A 176 -0.41 -16.69 -11.65
N HIS A 177 -1.11 -15.90 -12.47
CA HIS A 177 -1.78 -16.34 -13.68
C HIS A 177 -1.14 -15.70 -14.91
N ASP A 178 -1.27 -16.35 -16.08
CA ASP A 178 -0.62 -15.92 -17.34
C ASP A 178 -1.10 -14.55 -17.85
N ASP A 179 -2.32 -14.15 -17.48
CA ASP A 179 -2.90 -12.85 -17.81
C ASP A 179 -2.38 -11.69 -16.91
N GLY A 180 -1.47 -12.00 -15.98
CA GLY A 180 -0.90 -11.06 -15.00
C GLY A 180 -1.79 -10.81 -13.78
N SER A 181 -2.95 -11.49 -13.69
CA SER A 181 -3.71 -11.49 -12.45
C SER A 181 -3.03 -12.38 -11.39
N VAL A 182 -3.34 -12.10 -10.12
CA VAL A 182 -2.79 -12.83 -8.97
C VAL A 182 -3.93 -13.15 -8.01
N THR A 183 -4.06 -14.42 -7.64
CA THR A 183 -4.90 -14.78 -6.49
C THR A 183 -4.05 -14.70 -5.23
N PHE A 184 -4.31 -13.71 -4.40
CA PHE A 184 -3.68 -13.54 -3.09
C PHE A 184 -4.54 -14.15 -2.01
N THR A 185 -3.96 -15.04 -1.20
CA THR A 185 -4.66 -15.77 -0.14
C THR A 185 -3.99 -15.46 1.20
N PRO A 186 -4.35 -14.32 1.86
CA PRO A 186 -3.94 -14.07 3.23
C PRO A 186 -4.69 -15.02 4.17
N SER A 187 -3.96 -15.68 5.04
CA SER A 187 -4.50 -16.64 6.00
C SER A 187 -3.89 -16.41 7.37
N LEU A 188 -4.72 -16.46 8.40
CA LEU A 188 -4.30 -16.43 9.79
C LEU A 188 -4.55 -17.82 10.39
N LEU A 189 -3.49 -18.40 10.96
CA LEU A 189 -3.53 -19.72 11.58
C LEU A 189 -3.19 -19.59 13.05
N ARG A 190 -3.92 -20.29 13.91
CA ARG A 190 -3.57 -20.48 15.33
C ARG A 190 -2.60 -21.65 15.43
N TYR A 191 -1.45 -21.42 16.09
CA TYR A 191 -0.51 -22.47 16.39
C TYR A 191 -0.60 -22.87 17.87
N ARG A 192 -0.74 -24.18 18.10
CA ARG A 192 -0.75 -24.75 19.46
C ARG A 192 0.27 -25.90 19.49
N LYS A 193 1.37 -25.67 20.23
CA LYS A 193 2.48 -26.62 20.29
C LYS A 193 2.04 -28.06 20.66
N ASP A 194 1.11 -28.18 21.60
CA ASP A 194 0.61 -29.46 22.09
C ASP A 194 -0.87 -29.68 21.70
N GLY A 195 -1.35 -28.99 20.66
CA GLY A 195 -2.72 -29.10 20.15
C GLY A 195 -2.89 -30.23 19.13
N ASP A 196 -4.12 -30.72 19.04
CA ASP A 196 -4.55 -31.63 17.98
C ASP A 196 -5.88 -31.12 17.39
N PRO A 197 -5.86 -30.48 16.19
CA PRO A 197 -4.69 -30.22 15.34
C PRO A 197 -3.75 -29.12 15.92
N ALA A 198 -2.47 -29.24 15.60
CA ALA A 198 -1.46 -28.25 16.00
C ALA A 198 -1.62 -26.90 15.27
N LEU A 199 -2.26 -26.91 14.09
CA LEU A 199 -2.58 -25.71 13.30
C LEU A 199 -4.08 -25.69 13.00
N GLU A 200 -4.70 -24.54 13.30
CA GLU A 200 -6.10 -24.26 13.03
C GLU A 200 -6.23 -23.02 12.17
N VAL A 201 -7.03 -23.05 11.11
CA VAL A 201 -7.28 -21.88 10.27
C VAL A 201 -8.31 -20.98 10.95
N ILE A 202 -7.88 -19.79 11.38
CA ILE A 202 -8.78 -18.77 11.94
C ILE A 202 -9.54 -18.08 10.80
N THR A 203 -8.82 -17.65 9.76
CA THR A 203 -9.41 -17.02 8.58
C THR A 203 -8.53 -17.26 7.37
N SER A 204 -9.16 -17.43 6.21
CA SER A 204 -8.49 -17.53 4.91
C SER A 204 -9.49 -17.13 3.81
N HIS A 205 -9.07 -16.32 2.87
CA HIS A 205 -9.91 -15.92 1.74
C HIS A 205 -9.05 -15.52 0.54
N ASN A 206 -9.65 -15.53 -0.65
CA ASN A 206 -8.98 -15.14 -1.86
C ASN A 206 -9.26 -13.68 -2.19
N VAL A 207 -8.21 -12.94 -2.52
CA VAL A 207 -8.27 -11.54 -2.97
C VAL A 207 -7.70 -11.48 -4.38
N PRO A 208 -8.47 -11.02 -5.37
CA PRO A 208 -7.94 -10.79 -6.71
C PRO A 208 -7.03 -9.56 -6.70
N LEU A 209 -5.85 -9.71 -7.28
CA LEU A 209 -4.88 -8.63 -7.45
C LEU A 209 -4.37 -8.61 -8.89
N ARG A 210 -3.79 -7.48 -9.29
CA ARG A 210 -3.00 -7.32 -10.51
C ARG A 210 -1.52 -7.24 -10.15
N GLY A 211 -0.71 -8.10 -10.77
CA GLY A 211 0.75 -8.05 -10.65
C GLY A 211 1.34 -7.03 -11.62
N TRP A 212 1.36 -5.77 -11.23
CA TRP A 212 1.87 -4.68 -12.07
C TRP A 212 3.37 -4.82 -12.36
N LYS A 213 3.71 -4.80 -13.64
CA LYS A 213 5.09 -4.75 -14.12
C LYS A 213 5.57 -3.30 -14.21
N ARG A 214 6.91 -3.12 -14.18
CA ARG A 214 7.52 -1.80 -14.31
C ARG A 214 7.03 -1.06 -15.56
N ALA A 215 7.07 -1.70 -16.73
CA ALA A 215 6.69 -1.07 -17.99
C ALA A 215 5.21 -0.62 -18.02
N GLU A 216 4.31 -1.40 -17.43
CA GLU A 216 2.88 -1.06 -17.31
C GLU A 216 2.68 0.15 -16.40
N MET A 217 3.39 0.18 -15.26
CA MET A 217 3.37 1.29 -14.31
C MET A 217 3.88 2.59 -14.94
N GLU A 218 5.01 2.51 -15.64
CA GLU A 218 5.61 3.66 -16.36
C GLU A 218 4.66 4.19 -17.44
N ALA A 219 4.05 3.30 -18.24
CA ALA A 219 3.11 3.68 -19.29
C ALA A 219 1.86 4.41 -18.72
N ALA A 220 1.32 3.93 -17.60
CA ALA A 220 0.18 4.59 -16.96
C ALA A 220 0.55 5.98 -16.40
N LEU A 221 1.72 6.12 -15.78
CA LEU A 221 2.23 7.40 -15.30
C LEU A 221 2.46 8.40 -16.44
N ASP A 222 3.04 7.95 -17.57
CA ASP A 222 3.22 8.79 -18.77
C ASP A 222 1.89 9.29 -19.32
N ALA A 223 0.93 8.38 -19.47
CA ALA A 223 -0.42 8.70 -19.97
C ALA A 223 -1.20 9.63 -19.03
N ALA A 224 -0.85 9.65 -17.74
CA ALA A 224 -1.41 10.56 -16.73
C ALA A 224 -0.65 11.89 -16.62
N GLY A 225 0.47 12.07 -17.36
CA GLY A 225 1.22 13.33 -17.44
C GLY A 225 2.32 13.50 -16.40
N PHE A 226 2.73 12.44 -15.71
CA PHE A 226 3.96 12.43 -14.90
C PHE A 226 5.18 12.31 -15.82
N LYS A 227 6.12 13.28 -15.74
CA LYS A 227 7.20 13.43 -16.73
C LYS A 227 8.54 12.84 -16.29
N THR A 228 8.82 12.88 -15.00
CA THR A 228 10.08 12.41 -14.42
C THR A 228 9.83 11.28 -13.44
N ARG A 229 10.71 10.28 -13.45
CA ARG A 229 10.62 9.12 -12.57
C ARG A 229 11.99 8.72 -12.03
N GLU A 230 11.97 8.29 -10.79
CA GLU A 230 13.08 7.59 -10.14
C GLU A 230 12.56 6.22 -9.71
N LEU A 231 13.32 5.17 -9.98
CA LEU A 231 12.94 3.78 -9.72
C LEU A 231 13.89 3.15 -8.71
N TYR A 232 13.31 2.54 -7.67
CA TYR A 232 14.07 1.86 -6.63
C TYR A 232 13.49 0.47 -6.37
N GLY A 233 14.36 -0.45 -5.96
CA GLY A 233 14.00 -1.83 -5.64
C GLY A 233 13.55 -2.05 -4.21
N THR A 234 13.76 -1.05 -3.36
CA THR A 234 13.36 -1.04 -1.94
C THR A 234 13.23 0.38 -1.42
N MET A 235 12.59 0.54 -0.27
CA MET A 235 12.57 1.81 0.50
C MET A 235 13.92 2.13 1.20
N ALA A 236 15.03 1.55 0.72
CA ALA A 236 16.41 1.87 1.13
C ALA A 236 17.24 2.45 -0.03
N ARG A 237 16.60 2.98 -1.06
CA ARG A 237 17.23 3.60 -2.26
C ARG A 237 18.15 2.66 -3.06
N VAL A 238 17.94 1.35 -2.96
CA VAL A 238 18.60 0.40 -3.84
C VAL A 238 18.02 0.58 -5.25
N PRO A 239 18.85 0.73 -6.30
CA PRO A 239 18.35 0.82 -7.67
C PRO A 239 17.45 -0.37 -8.05
N TYR A 240 16.41 -0.12 -8.83
CA TYR A 240 15.52 -1.18 -9.26
C TYR A 240 16.19 -2.14 -10.25
N ALA A 241 15.98 -3.43 -10.02
CA ALA A 241 16.38 -4.52 -10.93
C ALA A 241 15.19 -5.50 -11.08
N ASP A 242 14.80 -5.81 -12.31
CA ASP A 242 13.55 -6.50 -12.64
C ASP A 242 13.38 -7.84 -11.89
N HIS A 243 14.46 -8.61 -11.72
CA HIS A 243 14.39 -9.95 -11.13
C HIS A 243 14.98 -10.08 -9.72
N ASP A 244 15.60 -9.01 -9.19
CA ASP A 244 16.30 -9.05 -7.90
C ASP A 244 15.61 -8.20 -6.83
N SER A 245 15.00 -7.08 -7.23
CA SER A 245 14.35 -6.15 -6.30
C SER A 245 13.12 -6.76 -5.64
N THR A 246 12.94 -6.53 -4.35
CA THR A 246 11.75 -7.02 -3.61
C THR A 246 10.49 -6.21 -3.93
N ASP A 247 10.69 -4.92 -4.20
CA ASP A 247 9.61 -3.97 -4.48
C ASP A 247 9.87 -3.24 -5.80
N LEU A 248 8.83 -2.67 -6.36
CA LEU A 248 8.89 -1.58 -7.32
C LEU A 248 8.47 -0.30 -6.58
N VAL A 249 9.45 0.56 -6.30
CA VAL A 249 9.23 1.87 -5.68
C VAL A 249 9.46 2.95 -6.74
N VAL A 250 8.45 3.79 -6.95
CA VAL A 250 8.48 4.85 -7.97
C VAL A 250 8.30 6.21 -7.30
N ILE A 251 9.16 7.17 -7.63
CA ILE A 251 8.92 8.59 -7.36
C ILE A 251 8.62 9.25 -8.70
N ALA A 252 7.39 9.71 -8.89
CA ALA A 252 6.92 10.36 -10.13
C ALA A 252 6.58 11.84 -9.89
N ARG A 253 6.87 12.72 -10.88
CA ARG A 253 6.55 14.18 -10.86
C ARG A 253 5.99 14.66 -12.19
#